data_82cc19a4255fdf073c7159fab4f6b745
#
_entry.id   82cc19a4255fdf073c7159fab4f6b745
#
_cell.length_a   1.000
_cell.length_b   1.000
_cell.length_c   1.000
_cell.angle_alpha   90.00
_cell.angle_beta   90.00
_cell.angle_gamma   90.00
#
_symmetry.space_group_name_H-M   'P 1'
#
loop_
_entity.id
_entity.type
_entity.pdbx_description
1 polymer ?
#
loop_
_entity_poly.entity_id
_entity_poly.type
_entity_poly.pdbx_seq_one_letter_code
_entity_poly.pdbx_strand_id
1 'polypeptide(L)'
;LGKWVGTVVVVFGLSIGATFLYIFGNYFLKDLIREKFLNKYQNLEIKFKKSEFIYLLIYRFIGGIPWQLSCILPTIFNVKVKNFFLATLIGIIPQIFLAVSIGSGLEKVIDTNYEVPGITDIIFTPNIYIPLLAFFTLILITIFFRKRFYK
;
A
#
# COMPACT_ATOMS: atom_id res chain seq x y z
N LEU A 1 -19.21 11.47 0.24
CA LEU A 1 -19.02 10.48 1.34
C LEU A 1 -18.08 10.96 2.47
N GLY A 2 -17.42 12.08 2.34
CA GLY A 2 -16.41 12.55 3.29
C GLY A 2 -15.14 11.67 3.32
N LYS A 3 -14.01 12.28 3.72
CA LYS A 3 -12.70 11.62 3.67
C LYS A 3 -12.58 10.34 4.53
N TRP A 4 -13.24 10.30 5.67
CA TRP A 4 -13.17 9.15 6.59
C TRP A 4 -13.94 7.94 6.06
N VAL A 5 -15.21 8.14 5.69
CA VAL A 5 -16.03 7.05 5.13
C VAL A 5 -15.49 6.58 3.79
N GLY A 6 -15.08 7.52 2.92
CA GLY A 6 -14.45 7.20 1.65
C GLY A 6 -13.19 6.34 1.81
N THR A 7 -12.32 6.69 2.77
CA THR A 7 -11.11 5.89 3.06
C THR A 7 -11.48 4.47 3.48
N VAL A 8 -12.42 4.32 4.42
CA VAL A 8 -12.83 2.98 4.91
C VAL A 8 -13.37 2.13 3.78
N VAL A 9 -14.29 2.65 2.99
CA VAL A 9 -14.92 1.90 1.87
C VAL A 9 -13.86 1.47 0.83
N VAL A 10 -12.97 2.39 0.44
CA VAL A 10 -11.93 2.11 -0.55
C VAL A 10 -10.91 1.10 -0.01
N VAL A 11 -10.48 1.22 1.25
CA VAL A 11 -9.54 0.29 1.87
C VAL A 11 -10.11 -1.14 1.91
N PHE A 12 -11.36 -1.31 2.32
CA PHE A 12 -12.01 -2.62 2.32
C PHE A 12 -12.18 -3.18 0.90
N GLY A 13 -12.67 -2.38 -0.03
CA GLY A 13 -12.84 -2.79 -1.42
C GLY A 13 -11.53 -3.24 -2.07
N LEU A 14 -10.47 -2.44 -1.92
CA LEU A 14 -9.14 -2.78 -2.44
C LEU A 14 -8.54 -4.01 -1.76
N SER A 15 -8.73 -4.18 -0.45
CA SER A 15 -8.20 -5.35 0.28
C SER A 15 -8.87 -6.64 -0.16
N ILE A 16 -10.19 -6.61 -0.38
CA ILE A 16 -10.94 -7.75 -0.92
C ILE A 16 -10.47 -8.06 -2.35
N GLY A 17 -10.43 -7.05 -3.23
CA GLY A 17 -9.97 -7.20 -4.62
C GLY A 17 -8.53 -7.71 -4.71
N ALA A 18 -7.62 -7.17 -3.91
CA ALA A 18 -6.24 -7.64 -3.83
C ALA A 18 -6.15 -9.10 -3.38
N THR A 19 -6.99 -9.50 -2.43
CA THR A 19 -7.02 -10.89 -1.93
C THR A 19 -7.52 -11.86 -2.99
N PHE A 20 -8.54 -11.49 -3.75
CA PHE A 20 -8.98 -12.29 -4.90
C PHE A 20 -7.88 -12.43 -5.95
N LEU A 21 -7.19 -11.34 -6.28
CA LEU A 21 -6.08 -11.38 -7.22
C LEU A 21 -4.91 -12.23 -6.70
N TYR A 22 -4.63 -12.17 -5.39
CA TYR A 22 -3.63 -13.02 -4.75
C TYR A 22 -4.01 -14.51 -4.83
N ILE A 23 -5.26 -14.87 -4.50
CA ILE A 23 -5.75 -16.24 -4.57
C ILE A 23 -5.67 -16.76 -6.02
N PHE A 24 -6.11 -15.97 -6.98
CA PHE A 24 -6.01 -16.29 -8.40
C PHE A 24 -4.55 -16.50 -8.83
N GLY A 25 -3.65 -15.57 -8.48
CA GLY A 25 -2.22 -15.70 -8.76
C GLY A 25 -1.60 -16.93 -8.10
N ASN A 26 -1.99 -17.22 -6.85
CA ASN A 26 -1.49 -18.39 -6.13
C ASN A 26 -1.98 -19.70 -6.73
N TYR A 27 -3.18 -19.73 -7.30
CA TYR A 27 -3.75 -20.92 -7.93
C TYR A 27 -3.17 -21.19 -9.33
N PHE A 28 -3.05 -20.15 -10.17
CA PHE A 28 -2.68 -20.30 -11.58
C PHE A 28 -1.20 -20.03 -11.87
N LEU A 29 -0.56 -19.11 -11.14
CA LEU A 29 0.77 -18.60 -11.49
C LEU A 29 1.86 -19.05 -10.50
N LYS A 30 1.48 -19.69 -9.39
CA LYS A 30 2.41 -20.07 -8.33
C LYS A 30 3.61 -20.85 -8.86
N ASP A 31 3.35 -21.92 -9.61
CA ASP A 31 4.41 -22.83 -10.06
C ASP A 31 5.33 -22.14 -11.06
N LEU A 32 4.77 -21.39 -12.02
CA LEU A 32 5.53 -20.61 -13.00
C LEU A 32 6.42 -19.54 -12.37
N ILE A 33 5.88 -18.85 -11.36
CA ILE A 33 6.60 -17.77 -10.68
C ILE A 33 7.66 -18.37 -9.75
N ARG A 34 7.34 -19.44 -9.04
CA ARG A 34 8.28 -20.11 -8.12
C ARG A 34 9.46 -20.72 -8.86
N GLU A 35 9.25 -21.38 -9.98
CA GLU A 35 10.34 -21.96 -10.79
C GLU A 35 11.35 -20.88 -11.24
N LYS A 36 10.87 -19.72 -11.64
CA LYS A 36 11.74 -18.62 -12.11
C LYS A 36 12.46 -17.89 -10.99
N PHE A 37 11.85 -17.73 -9.81
CA PHE A 37 12.32 -16.81 -8.78
C PHE A 37 12.79 -17.49 -7.50
N LEU A 38 12.35 -18.73 -7.21
CA LEU A 38 12.64 -19.39 -5.93
C LEU A 38 14.14 -19.62 -5.73
N ASN A 39 14.84 -20.09 -6.76
CA ASN A 39 16.28 -20.36 -6.69
C ASN A 39 17.10 -19.11 -6.36
N LYS A 40 16.61 -17.93 -6.74
CA LYS A 40 17.29 -16.66 -6.48
C LYS A 40 16.95 -16.08 -5.09
N TYR A 41 15.81 -16.44 -4.51
CA TYR A 41 15.26 -15.79 -3.32
C TYR A 41 14.98 -16.74 -2.14
N GLN A 42 15.59 -17.92 -2.09
CA GLN A 42 15.40 -18.91 -1.01
C GLN A 42 15.67 -18.34 0.39
N ASN A 43 16.72 -17.53 0.55
CA ASN A 43 17.04 -16.88 1.83
C ASN A 43 15.97 -15.84 2.25
N LEU A 44 15.33 -15.21 1.27
CA LEU A 44 14.22 -14.29 1.52
C LEU A 44 12.95 -15.05 1.92
N GLU A 45 12.68 -16.22 1.35
CA GLU A 45 11.54 -17.05 1.73
C GLU A 45 11.62 -17.47 3.19
N ILE A 46 12.79 -17.91 3.66
CA ILE A 46 13.01 -18.32 5.06
C ILE A 46 12.76 -17.16 6.02
N LYS A 47 13.27 -15.97 5.69
CA LYS A 47 13.04 -14.76 6.47
C LYS A 47 11.57 -14.34 6.45
N PHE A 48 10.94 -14.42 5.28
CA PHE A 48 9.55 -14.05 5.09
C PHE A 48 8.61 -14.95 5.91
N LYS A 49 8.84 -16.25 5.93
CA LYS A 49 8.04 -17.23 6.70
C LYS A 49 8.11 -17.02 8.22
N LYS A 50 9.19 -16.44 8.73
CA LYS A 50 9.31 -16.13 10.17
C LYS A 50 8.34 -15.04 10.63
N SER A 51 7.99 -14.10 9.77
CA SER A 51 7.14 -12.96 10.11
C SER A 51 6.37 -12.45 8.90
N GLU A 52 5.58 -13.32 8.26
CA GLU A 52 4.84 -13.03 7.02
C GLU A 52 4.07 -11.71 7.09
N PHE A 53 3.35 -11.50 8.19
CA PHE A 53 2.53 -10.31 8.38
C PHE A 53 3.36 -9.02 8.36
N ILE A 54 4.47 -8.99 9.10
CA ILE A 54 5.32 -7.79 9.21
C ILE A 54 6.00 -7.48 7.88
N TYR A 55 6.50 -8.51 7.19
CA TYR A 55 7.12 -8.33 5.88
C TYR A 55 6.15 -7.82 4.84
N LEU A 56 4.92 -8.37 4.82
CA LEU A 56 3.87 -7.90 3.93
C LEU A 56 3.44 -6.46 4.26
N LEU A 57 3.36 -6.14 5.55
CA LEU A 57 3.02 -4.80 6.00
C LEU A 57 4.07 -3.78 5.53
N ILE A 58 5.36 -4.05 5.77
CA ILE A 58 6.47 -3.21 5.32
C ILE A 58 6.47 -3.09 3.79
N TYR A 59 6.24 -4.18 3.10
CA TYR A 59 6.13 -4.22 1.64
C TYR A 59 5.03 -3.29 1.10
N ARG A 60 3.88 -3.27 1.76
CA ARG A 60 2.76 -2.39 1.40
C ARG A 60 3.07 -0.92 1.72
N PHE A 61 3.76 -0.63 2.82
CA PHE A 61 4.14 0.73 3.20
C PHE A 61 5.17 1.35 2.24
N ILE A 62 6.16 0.58 1.80
CA ILE A 62 7.22 1.10 0.94
C ILE A 62 6.66 1.52 -0.43
N GLY A 63 5.65 0.82 -0.94
CA GLY A 63 5.06 1.14 -2.25
C GLY A 63 6.04 0.99 -3.41
N GLY A 64 5.81 1.74 -4.49
CA GLY A 64 6.73 1.79 -5.64
C GLY A 64 6.63 0.63 -6.61
N ILE A 65 5.82 -0.40 -6.31
CA ILE A 65 5.54 -1.51 -7.21
C ILE A 65 4.12 -1.34 -7.76
N PRO A 66 3.90 -1.53 -9.07
CA PRO A 66 2.56 -1.50 -9.64
C PRO A 66 1.61 -2.40 -8.86
N TRP A 67 0.39 -1.91 -8.60
CA TRP A 67 -0.59 -2.56 -7.71
C TRP A 67 -0.82 -4.04 -8.04
N GLN A 68 -1.00 -4.36 -9.30
CA GLN A 68 -1.25 -5.73 -9.77
C GLN A 68 -0.08 -6.65 -9.44
N LEU A 69 1.14 -6.21 -9.73
CA LEU A 69 2.36 -6.95 -9.41
C LEU A 69 2.52 -7.10 -7.89
N SER A 70 2.20 -6.06 -7.14
CA SER A 70 2.30 -6.09 -5.68
C SER A 70 1.31 -7.07 -5.03
N CYS A 71 0.23 -7.42 -5.71
CA CYS A 71 -0.71 -8.45 -5.26
C CYS A 71 -0.27 -9.87 -5.63
N ILE A 72 0.45 -10.05 -6.75
CA ILE A 72 0.87 -11.36 -7.25
C ILE A 72 2.23 -11.78 -6.68
N LEU A 73 3.18 -10.87 -6.52
CA LEU A 73 4.53 -11.19 -6.03
C LEU A 73 4.56 -12.01 -4.71
N PRO A 74 3.69 -11.77 -3.72
CA PRO A 74 3.65 -12.59 -2.51
C PRO A 74 3.34 -14.07 -2.75
N THR A 75 2.82 -14.46 -3.93
CA THR A 75 2.62 -15.88 -4.29
C THR A 75 3.93 -16.66 -4.34
N ILE A 76 5.06 -15.99 -4.62
CA ILE A 76 6.41 -16.60 -4.58
C ILE A 76 6.66 -17.23 -3.21
N PHE A 77 6.24 -16.56 -2.15
CA PHE A 77 6.48 -16.97 -0.76
C PHE A 77 5.36 -17.83 -0.18
N ASN A 78 4.30 -18.11 -0.93
CA ASN A 78 3.14 -18.89 -0.50
C ASN A 78 2.59 -18.42 0.86
N VAL A 79 2.28 -17.17 0.96
CA VAL A 79 1.81 -16.50 2.18
C VAL A 79 0.40 -16.97 2.53
N LYS A 80 0.07 -17.02 3.82
CA LYS A 80 -1.29 -17.31 4.25
C LYS A 80 -2.24 -16.19 3.81
N VAL A 81 -3.37 -16.54 3.21
CA VAL A 81 -4.39 -15.58 2.72
C VAL A 81 -4.81 -14.60 3.81
N LYS A 82 -4.98 -15.08 5.05
CA LYS A 82 -5.32 -14.25 6.22
C LYS A 82 -4.27 -13.17 6.48
N ASN A 83 -3.00 -13.53 6.45
CA ASN A 83 -1.90 -12.58 6.67
C ASN A 83 -1.80 -11.58 5.52
N PHE A 84 -2.02 -12.03 4.29
CA PHE A 84 -2.07 -11.15 3.12
C PHE A 84 -3.20 -10.13 3.22
N PHE A 85 -4.42 -10.59 3.55
CA PHE A 85 -5.59 -9.70 3.71
C PHE A 85 -5.36 -8.66 4.79
N LEU A 86 -4.97 -9.08 6.01
CA LEU A 86 -4.77 -8.17 7.14
C LEU A 86 -3.62 -7.19 6.92
N ALA A 87 -2.51 -7.65 6.37
CA ALA A 87 -1.38 -6.77 6.05
C ALA A 87 -1.73 -5.77 4.94
N THR A 88 -2.52 -6.19 3.95
CA THR A 88 -3.01 -5.28 2.92
C THR A 88 -3.99 -4.27 3.51
N LEU A 89 -4.97 -4.72 4.29
CA LEU A 89 -5.97 -3.86 4.92
C LEU A 89 -5.30 -2.73 5.73
N ILE A 90 -4.34 -3.07 6.57
CA ILE A 90 -3.65 -2.09 7.43
C ILE A 90 -2.63 -1.28 6.62
N GLY A 91 -1.87 -1.94 5.74
CA GLY A 91 -0.75 -1.34 5.03
C GLY A 91 -1.14 -0.29 3.99
N ILE A 92 -2.34 -0.37 3.42
CA ILE A 92 -2.81 0.62 2.43
C ILE A 92 -3.53 1.82 3.05
N ILE A 93 -3.89 1.78 4.34
CA ILE A 93 -4.63 2.88 5.00
C ILE A 93 -3.95 4.23 4.79
N PRO A 94 -2.63 4.41 5.07
CA PRO A 94 -2.00 5.71 4.93
C PRO A 94 -2.03 6.24 3.49
N GLN A 95 -1.81 5.36 2.51
CA GLN A 95 -1.80 5.73 1.09
C GLN A 95 -3.19 6.14 0.60
N ILE A 96 -4.22 5.37 0.98
CA ILE A 96 -5.60 5.65 0.59
C ILE A 96 -6.13 6.89 1.31
N PHE A 97 -5.81 7.05 2.60
CA PHE A 97 -6.16 8.27 3.33
C PHE A 97 -5.57 9.52 2.68
N LEU A 98 -4.30 9.45 2.25
CA LEU A 98 -3.65 10.51 1.51
C LEU A 98 -4.39 10.82 0.20
N ALA A 99 -4.64 9.78 -0.61
CA ALA A 99 -5.30 9.94 -1.91
C ALA A 99 -6.71 10.55 -1.77
N VAL A 100 -7.49 10.05 -0.81
CA VAL A 100 -8.85 10.56 -0.53
C VAL A 100 -8.79 11.99 0.04
N SER A 101 -7.78 12.31 0.86
CA SER A 101 -7.59 13.66 1.40
C SER A 101 -7.24 14.68 0.30
N ILE A 102 -6.39 14.27 -0.65
CA ILE A 102 -6.08 15.10 -1.82
C ILE A 102 -7.34 15.34 -2.64
N GLY A 103 -8.11 14.29 -2.94
CA GLY A 103 -9.38 14.41 -3.67
C GLY A 103 -10.37 15.35 -2.98
N SER A 104 -10.56 15.20 -1.67
CA SER A 104 -11.47 16.08 -0.90
C SER A 104 -10.94 17.51 -0.74
N GLY A 105 -9.64 17.70 -0.76
CA GLY A 105 -9.01 19.02 -0.75
C GLY A 105 -9.21 19.75 -2.08
N LEU A 106 -9.07 19.03 -3.19
CA LEU A 106 -9.35 19.55 -4.53
C LEU A 106 -10.80 20.01 -4.68
N GLU A 107 -11.76 19.18 -4.22
CA GLU A 107 -13.19 19.52 -4.22
C GLU A 107 -13.43 20.88 -3.55
N LYS A 108 -12.86 21.10 -2.35
CA LYS A 108 -13.00 22.37 -1.62
C LYS A 108 -12.39 23.57 -2.35
N VAL A 109 -11.24 23.37 -3.01
CA VAL A 109 -10.57 24.45 -3.75
C VAL A 109 -11.35 24.82 -5.00
N ILE A 110 -11.95 23.84 -5.68
CA ILE A 110 -12.80 24.06 -6.85
C ILE A 110 -14.09 24.78 -6.46
N ASP A 111 -14.71 24.39 -5.34
CA ASP A 111 -15.95 25.01 -4.86
C ASP A 111 -15.76 26.47 -4.39
N THR A 112 -14.56 26.84 -3.93
CA THR A 112 -14.27 28.18 -3.42
C THR A 112 -13.72 29.14 -4.48
N ASN A 113 -13.18 28.62 -5.58
CA ASN A 113 -12.58 29.43 -6.65
C ASN A 113 -13.32 29.20 -7.97
N TYR A 114 -13.86 30.28 -8.55
CA TYR A 114 -14.44 30.25 -9.91
C TYR A 114 -13.39 30.10 -11.00
N GLU A 115 -12.10 30.21 -10.67
CA GLU A 115 -10.97 30.01 -11.58
C GLU A 115 -10.26 28.68 -11.28
N VAL A 116 -9.63 28.09 -12.29
CA VAL A 116 -8.86 26.86 -12.13
C VAL A 116 -7.73 27.10 -11.13
N PRO A 117 -7.72 26.44 -9.98
CA PRO A 117 -6.72 26.68 -8.95
C PRO A 117 -5.32 26.34 -9.46
N GLY A 118 -4.36 27.20 -9.16
CA GLY A 118 -2.96 26.96 -9.44
C GLY A 118 -2.43 25.73 -8.67
N ILE A 119 -1.40 25.09 -9.19
CA ILE A 119 -0.75 23.93 -8.52
C ILE A 119 -0.28 24.31 -7.11
N THR A 120 0.18 25.55 -6.94
CA THR A 120 0.60 26.12 -5.65
C THR A 120 -0.54 26.17 -4.64
N ASP A 121 -1.72 26.60 -5.05
CA ASP A 121 -2.90 26.72 -4.17
C ASP A 121 -3.38 25.35 -3.70
N ILE A 122 -3.26 24.35 -4.55
CA ILE A 122 -3.59 22.97 -4.24
C ILE A 122 -2.61 22.41 -3.21
N ILE A 123 -1.30 22.56 -3.43
CA ILE A 123 -0.26 21.96 -2.57
C ILE A 123 -0.25 22.59 -1.16
N PHE A 124 -0.45 23.90 -1.05
CA PHE A 124 -0.44 24.61 0.23
C PHE A 124 -1.76 24.54 1.01
N THR A 125 -2.77 23.85 0.49
CA THR A 125 -4.02 23.62 1.24
C THR A 125 -3.77 22.69 2.43
N PRO A 126 -4.15 23.04 3.68
CA PRO A 126 -3.89 22.23 4.88
C PRO A 126 -4.41 20.79 4.78
N ASN A 127 -5.53 20.60 4.10
CA ASN A 127 -6.13 19.28 3.89
C ASN A 127 -5.29 18.35 2.99
N ILE A 128 -4.29 18.90 2.29
CA ILE A 128 -3.41 18.19 1.36
C ILE A 128 -2.00 18.03 1.94
N TYR A 129 -1.37 19.15 2.38
CA TYR A 129 0.01 19.06 2.84
C TYR A 129 0.17 18.34 4.18
N ILE A 130 -0.83 18.39 5.09
CA ILE A 130 -0.75 17.68 6.38
C ILE A 130 -0.70 16.16 6.19
N PRO A 131 -1.63 15.53 5.44
CA PRO A 131 -1.53 14.09 5.14
C PRO A 131 -0.27 13.72 4.37
N LEU A 132 0.19 14.58 3.47
CA LEU A 132 1.41 14.37 2.69
C LEU A 132 2.65 14.34 3.59
N LEU A 133 2.78 15.29 4.51
CA LEU A 133 3.85 15.30 5.51
C LEU A 133 3.80 14.08 6.43
N ALA A 134 2.60 13.71 6.90
CA ALA A 134 2.41 12.51 7.72
C ALA A 134 2.84 11.24 6.98
N PHE A 135 2.54 11.14 5.70
CA PHE A 135 2.95 10.02 4.85
C PHE A 135 4.47 9.96 4.66
N PHE A 136 5.12 11.09 4.38
CA PHE A 136 6.58 11.16 4.28
C PHE A 136 7.27 10.80 5.59
N THR A 137 6.77 11.28 6.73
CA THR A 137 7.32 10.90 8.05
C THR A 137 7.16 9.41 8.33
N LEU A 138 6.04 8.79 7.97
CA LEU A 138 5.86 7.34 8.08
C LEU A 138 6.86 6.55 7.23
N ILE A 139 7.11 6.99 6.00
CA ILE A 139 8.12 6.36 5.12
C ILE A 139 9.51 6.47 5.74
N LEU A 140 9.90 7.67 6.23
CA LEU A 140 11.19 7.88 6.87
C LEU A 140 11.36 7.02 8.12
N ILE A 141 10.34 6.95 8.97
CA ILE A 141 10.32 6.09 10.15
C ILE A 141 10.51 4.63 9.74
N THR A 142 9.78 4.16 8.72
CA THR A 142 9.86 2.77 8.23
C THR A 142 11.27 2.46 7.70
N ILE A 143 11.88 3.37 6.94
CA ILE A 143 13.25 3.22 6.43
C ILE A 143 14.26 3.21 7.57
N PHE A 144 14.08 4.08 8.58
CA PHE A 144 14.95 4.15 9.75
C PHE A 144 14.90 2.86 10.57
N PHE A 145 13.70 2.35 10.86
CA PHE A 145 13.54 1.07 11.55
C PHE A 145 14.10 -0.10 10.75
N ARG A 146 13.91 -0.11 9.43
CA ARG A 146 14.51 -1.13 8.56
C ARG A 146 16.02 -1.16 8.69
N LYS A 147 16.69 -0.01 8.66
CA LYS A 147 18.16 0.05 8.82
C LYS A 147 18.64 -0.44 10.20
N ARG A 148 17.85 -0.25 11.25
CA ARG A 148 18.23 -0.63 12.62
C ARG A 148 17.96 -2.11 12.93
N PHE A 149 16.93 -2.71 12.34
CA PHE A 149 16.53 -4.11 12.62
C PHE A 149 17.09 -5.12 11.61
N TYR A 150 17.66 -4.68 10.50
CA TYR A 150 18.17 -5.55 9.43
C TYR A 150 19.72 -5.50 9.27
N LYS A 151 20.42 -4.99 10.28
CA LYS A 151 21.88 -5.15 10.38
C LYS A 151 22.24 -6.47 11.03
#